data_cf13ba0443bf901afef5b5a55c8f8b3d
#
_entry.id   cf13ba0443bf901afef5b5a55c8f8b3d
#
_cell.length_a   1.000
_cell.length_b   1.000
_cell.length_c   1.000
_cell.angle_alpha   90.00
_cell.angle_beta   90.00
_cell.angle_gamma   90.00
#
_symmetry.space_group_name_H-M   'P 1'
#
loop_
_entity.id
_entity.type
_entity.pdbx_description
1 polymer ?
#
loop_
_entity_poly.entity_id
_entity_poly.type
_entity_poly.pdbx_seq_one_letter_code
_entity_poly.pdbx_strand_id
1 'polypeptide(L)'
;MHKPEGWTSFDLVKKIRSITKEKKVGHGGTLDPFAEGVLIIGTGRDTKNLSKVTDQKKRYQAIIQLGSQTDTLDTEGRVVNTMPVPLLNRKELENILASFKGIYKHKPPMFSAKKINGTRLYKLARKNITIEREEIISKIYNIELNTFTDSLIDFSVTCSKGTYIRVLGSDIAEKIGTIGYLIKLVRTGIGDYKISDSISIHKFESQWKSIEN
;
A
#
# COMPACT_ATOMS: atom_id res chain seq x y z
N MET A 1 8.78 -11.78 -4.25
CA MET A 1 9.16 -11.76 -2.81
C MET A 1 7.96 -11.35 -1.97
N HIS A 2 7.85 -11.88 -0.76
CA HIS A 2 6.94 -11.37 0.27
C HIS A 2 7.70 -10.34 1.11
N LYS A 3 7.33 -9.06 1.01
CA LYS A 3 7.87 -8.03 1.89
C LYS A 3 7.20 -8.17 3.26
N PRO A 4 7.95 -8.35 4.34
CA PRO A 4 7.36 -8.37 5.68
C PRO A 4 6.93 -6.97 6.11
N GLU A 5 6.02 -6.90 7.08
CA GLU A 5 5.66 -5.68 7.80
C GLU A 5 6.89 -5.09 8.52
N GLY A 6 6.91 -3.78 8.72
CA GLY A 6 8.00 -3.04 9.35
C GLY A 6 9.22 -2.76 8.45
N TRP A 7 9.30 -3.39 7.28
CA TRP A 7 10.39 -3.16 6.33
C TRP A 7 9.99 -2.16 5.26
N THR A 8 10.91 -1.26 4.90
CA THR A 8 10.76 -0.50 3.66
C THR A 8 11.01 -1.42 2.45
N SER A 9 10.44 -1.06 1.30
CA SER A 9 10.76 -1.75 0.04
C SER A 9 12.27 -1.73 -0.28
N PHE A 10 12.97 -0.68 0.18
CA PHE A 10 14.42 -0.54 -0.03
C PHE A 10 15.24 -1.44 0.90
N ASP A 11 14.76 -1.74 2.12
CA ASP A 11 15.43 -2.67 3.03
C ASP A 11 15.44 -4.09 2.44
N LEU A 12 14.33 -4.50 1.80
CA LEU A 12 14.30 -5.77 1.07
C LEU A 12 15.29 -5.77 -0.10
N VAL A 13 15.37 -4.67 -0.86
CA VAL A 13 16.39 -4.52 -1.94
C VAL A 13 17.80 -4.62 -1.38
N LYS A 14 18.11 -3.95 -0.26
CA LYS A 14 19.43 -4.03 0.39
C LYS A 14 19.75 -5.46 0.82
N LYS A 15 18.80 -6.14 1.45
CA LYS A 15 19.01 -7.51 1.93
C LYS A 15 19.25 -8.47 0.77
N ILE A 16 18.49 -8.38 -0.34
CA ILE A 16 18.70 -9.19 -1.54
C ILE A 16 20.07 -8.90 -2.14
N ARG A 17 20.45 -7.62 -2.24
CA ARG A 17 21.78 -7.22 -2.74
C ARG A 17 22.91 -7.82 -1.90
N SER A 18 22.74 -7.86 -0.58
CA SER A 18 23.71 -8.47 0.34
C SER A 18 23.82 -9.98 0.15
N ILE A 19 22.69 -10.68 -0.06
CA ILE A 19 22.67 -12.13 -0.26
C ILE A 19 23.30 -12.50 -1.60
N THR A 20 22.85 -11.87 -2.69
CA THR A 20 23.23 -12.24 -4.07
C THR A 20 24.53 -11.62 -4.55
N LYS A 21 25.11 -10.67 -3.79
CA LYS A 21 26.24 -9.82 -4.21
C LYS A 21 26.02 -9.03 -5.51
N GLU A 22 24.76 -9.04 -6.03
CA GLU A 22 24.39 -8.36 -7.25
C GLU A 22 24.33 -6.84 -7.01
N LYS A 23 25.09 -6.06 -7.78
CA LYS A 23 25.16 -4.59 -7.64
C LYS A 23 23.84 -3.92 -8.03
N LYS A 24 23.17 -4.45 -9.03
CA LYS A 24 21.99 -3.83 -9.64
C LYS A 24 20.72 -4.57 -9.21
N VAL A 25 20.08 -4.09 -8.15
CA VAL A 25 18.83 -4.63 -7.61
C VAL A 25 17.84 -3.49 -7.43
N GLY A 26 16.58 -3.70 -7.84
CA GLY A 26 15.49 -2.74 -7.71
C GLY A 26 14.15 -3.42 -7.44
N HIS A 27 13.09 -2.65 -7.24
CA HIS A 27 11.74 -3.17 -7.00
C HIS A 27 10.68 -2.53 -7.91
N GLY A 28 9.63 -3.26 -8.22
CA GLY A 28 8.49 -2.86 -9.06
C GLY A 28 7.30 -2.33 -8.25
N GLY A 29 7.42 -1.11 -7.73
CA GLY A 29 6.36 -0.43 -6.97
C GLY A 29 6.53 -0.52 -5.46
N THR A 30 6.59 0.65 -4.83
CA THR A 30 6.78 0.78 -3.38
C THR A 30 5.60 0.20 -2.61
N LEU A 31 5.91 -0.46 -1.49
CA LEU A 31 4.99 -0.74 -0.39
C LEU A 31 5.44 0.07 0.82
N ASP A 32 4.48 0.62 1.54
CA ASP A 32 4.72 1.34 2.80
C ASP A 32 5.30 0.37 3.86
N PRO A 33 6.03 0.86 4.88
CA PRO A 33 6.65 -0.01 5.87
C PRO A 33 5.63 -0.87 6.62
N PHE A 34 4.50 -0.29 7.08
CA PHE A 34 3.45 -1.02 7.79
C PHE A 34 2.74 -2.07 6.90
N ALA A 35 2.83 -1.94 5.56
CA ALA A 35 2.21 -2.88 4.64
C ALA A 35 3.10 -4.10 4.37
N GLU A 36 2.50 -5.23 4.04
CA GLU A 36 3.18 -6.47 3.68
C GLU A 36 2.72 -7.02 2.30
N GLY A 37 3.33 -8.10 1.84
CA GLY A 37 2.89 -8.87 0.68
C GLY A 37 3.80 -8.75 -0.53
N VAL A 38 3.22 -8.93 -1.73
CA VAL A 38 3.97 -9.08 -2.98
C VAL A 38 4.80 -7.85 -3.31
N LEU A 39 6.11 -8.02 -3.41
CA LEU A 39 7.04 -7.04 -3.97
C LEU A 39 7.93 -7.70 -5.03
N ILE A 40 7.82 -7.25 -6.26
CA ILE A 40 8.63 -7.78 -7.36
C ILE A 40 10.01 -7.14 -7.29
N ILE A 41 11.03 -7.99 -7.24
CA ILE A 41 12.44 -7.59 -7.27
C ILE A 41 13.03 -7.97 -8.61
N GLY A 42 13.72 -7.04 -9.24
CA GLY A 42 14.52 -7.27 -10.43
C GLY A 42 16.00 -7.15 -10.11
N THR A 43 16.82 -8.01 -10.68
CA THR A 43 18.27 -8.02 -10.53
C THR A 43 18.97 -7.85 -11.87
N GLY A 44 20.18 -7.34 -11.89
CA GLY A 44 20.99 -7.18 -13.10
C GLY A 44 20.25 -6.47 -14.24
N ARG A 45 20.13 -7.17 -15.38
CA ARG A 45 19.45 -6.65 -16.59
C ARG A 45 17.95 -6.49 -16.43
N ASP A 46 17.32 -7.33 -15.59
CA ASP A 46 15.87 -7.33 -15.39
C ASP A 46 15.34 -6.13 -14.61
N THR A 47 16.23 -5.35 -13.98
CA THR A 47 15.82 -4.06 -13.39
C THR A 47 15.17 -3.11 -14.41
N LYS A 48 15.47 -3.25 -15.71
CA LYS A 48 14.84 -2.48 -16.80
C LYS A 48 13.36 -2.83 -17.00
N ASN A 49 12.95 -4.05 -16.64
CA ASN A 49 11.58 -4.54 -16.79
C ASN A 49 10.66 -4.13 -15.64
N LEU A 50 11.20 -3.56 -14.55
CA LEU A 50 10.43 -3.15 -13.37
C LEU A 50 9.40 -2.06 -13.66
N SER A 51 9.62 -1.21 -14.67
CA SER A 51 8.63 -0.23 -15.11
C SER A 51 7.33 -0.90 -15.58
N LYS A 52 7.44 -1.98 -16.38
CA LYS A 52 6.29 -2.75 -16.85
C LYS A 52 5.48 -3.34 -15.71
N VAL A 53 6.16 -3.82 -14.65
CA VAL A 53 5.52 -4.34 -13.42
C VAL A 53 4.81 -3.22 -12.66
N THR A 54 5.44 -2.04 -12.58
CA THR A 54 4.87 -0.89 -11.90
C THR A 54 3.56 -0.42 -12.56
N ASP A 55 3.39 -0.64 -13.84
CA ASP A 55 2.20 -0.22 -14.59
C ASP A 55 1.01 -1.19 -14.46
N GLN A 56 1.24 -2.41 -13.98
CA GLN A 56 0.20 -3.42 -13.85
C GLN A 56 -0.80 -3.12 -12.72
N LYS A 57 -1.98 -3.75 -12.77
CA LYS A 57 -2.98 -3.69 -11.70
C LYS A 57 -2.43 -4.27 -10.41
N LYS A 58 -2.83 -3.73 -9.28
CA LYS A 58 -2.51 -4.22 -7.93
C LYS A 58 -3.77 -4.71 -7.25
N ARG A 59 -3.63 -5.76 -6.46
CA ARG A 59 -4.68 -6.30 -5.58
C ARG A 59 -4.23 -6.15 -4.15
N TYR A 60 -5.14 -5.67 -3.31
CA TYR A 60 -4.89 -5.48 -1.89
C TYR A 60 -6.04 -6.04 -1.07
N GLN A 61 -5.71 -6.47 0.14
CA GLN A 61 -6.63 -6.60 1.26
C GLN A 61 -6.22 -5.56 2.30
N ALA A 62 -7.19 -4.85 2.87
CA ALA A 62 -6.94 -3.79 3.82
C ALA A 62 -7.99 -3.79 4.92
N ILE A 63 -7.57 -3.37 6.13
CA ILE A 63 -8.47 -3.19 7.27
C ILE A 63 -8.41 -1.73 7.70
N ILE A 64 -9.58 -1.08 7.73
CA ILE A 64 -9.78 0.27 8.25
C ILE A 64 -10.18 0.17 9.72
N GLN A 65 -9.51 0.92 10.59
CA GLN A 65 -9.99 1.29 11.92
C GLN A 65 -10.79 2.58 11.78
N LEU A 66 -12.07 2.54 12.16
CA LEU A 66 -12.95 3.70 12.21
C LEU A 66 -12.88 4.42 13.56
N GLY A 67 -13.35 5.66 13.58
CA GLY A 67 -13.45 6.48 14.80
C GLY A 67 -12.19 7.23 15.19
N SER A 68 -11.06 6.98 14.53
CA SER A 68 -9.79 7.67 14.75
C SER A 68 -9.07 7.91 13.44
N GLN A 69 -8.27 8.96 13.37
CA GLN A 69 -7.42 9.28 12.22
C GLN A 69 -6.00 9.55 12.66
N THR A 70 -5.02 9.02 11.94
CA THR A 70 -3.61 9.32 12.14
C THR A 70 -3.08 10.29 11.07
N ASP A 71 -2.00 10.99 11.37
CA ASP A 71 -1.36 11.93 10.44
C ASP A 71 -0.76 11.25 9.20
N THR A 72 -0.48 9.94 9.26
CA THR A 72 0.00 9.12 8.13
C THR A 72 -1.10 8.35 7.42
N LEU A 73 -2.31 8.28 7.99
CA LEU A 73 -3.44 7.42 7.58
C LEU A 73 -3.12 5.91 7.68
N ASP A 74 -2.17 5.53 8.54
CA ASP A 74 -1.76 4.17 8.87
C ASP A 74 -1.27 4.07 10.32
N THR A 75 -0.78 2.90 10.74
CA THR A 75 -0.32 2.62 12.11
C THR A 75 1.03 3.26 12.46
N GLU A 76 1.76 3.84 11.50
CA GLU A 76 3.04 4.50 11.77
C GLU A 76 2.85 5.95 12.30
N GLY A 77 1.65 6.52 12.13
CA GLY A 77 1.33 7.88 12.55
C GLY A 77 0.78 7.98 13.97
N ARG A 78 0.66 9.22 14.43
CA ARG A 78 0.00 9.54 15.70
C ARG A 78 -1.46 9.86 15.45
N VAL A 79 -2.34 9.44 16.37
CA VAL A 79 -3.76 9.85 16.34
C VAL A 79 -3.83 11.37 16.48
N VAL A 80 -4.47 12.00 15.50
CA VAL A 80 -4.63 13.48 15.44
C VAL A 80 -6.07 13.90 15.59
N ASN A 81 -7.04 12.97 15.36
CA ASN A 81 -8.46 13.26 15.50
C ASN A 81 -9.24 12.01 15.91
N THR A 82 -10.39 12.19 16.58
CA THR A 82 -11.35 11.14 16.92
C THR A 82 -12.77 11.60 16.59
N MET A 83 -13.62 10.64 16.18
CA MET A 83 -15.00 10.92 15.81
C MET A 83 -15.87 9.69 16.14
N PRO A 84 -17.13 9.84 16.57
CA PRO A 84 -18.03 8.72 16.76
C PRO A 84 -18.18 7.87 15.49
N VAL A 85 -18.38 6.57 15.66
CA VAL A 85 -18.67 5.66 14.54
C VAL A 85 -20.18 5.45 14.49
N PRO A 86 -20.85 5.68 13.37
CA PRO A 86 -22.27 5.39 13.22
C PRO A 86 -22.53 3.87 13.24
N LEU A 87 -23.77 3.48 13.46
CA LEU A 87 -24.16 2.08 13.31
C LEU A 87 -23.92 1.62 11.87
N LEU A 88 -23.19 0.52 11.72
CA LEU A 88 -22.80 -0.01 10.42
C LEU A 88 -23.83 -1.03 9.92
N ASN A 89 -24.14 -0.94 8.64
CA ASN A 89 -25.04 -1.86 7.95
C ASN A 89 -24.32 -2.44 6.72
N ARG A 90 -24.36 -3.76 6.53
CA ARG A 90 -23.67 -4.44 5.43
C ARG A 90 -24.05 -3.86 4.06
N LYS A 91 -25.35 -3.69 3.80
CA LYS A 91 -25.84 -3.20 2.51
C LYS A 91 -25.36 -1.76 2.22
N GLU A 92 -25.35 -0.91 3.24
CA GLU A 92 -24.83 0.46 3.10
C GLU A 92 -23.32 0.46 2.85
N LEU A 93 -22.56 -0.35 3.58
CA LEU A 93 -21.11 -0.48 3.36
C LEU A 93 -20.80 -1.00 1.97
N GLU A 94 -21.50 -2.01 1.48
CA GLU A 94 -21.35 -2.52 0.11
C GLU A 94 -21.67 -1.45 -0.95
N ASN A 95 -22.71 -0.64 -0.75
CA ASN A 95 -23.05 0.47 -1.62
C ASN A 95 -21.97 1.58 -1.59
N ILE A 96 -21.48 1.93 -0.40
CA ILE A 96 -20.41 2.91 -0.23
C ILE A 96 -19.15 2.42 -0.96
N LEU A 97 -18.70 1.19 -0.73
CA LEU A 97 -17.56 0.62 -1.41
C LEU A 97 -17.76 0.60 -2.93
N ALA A 98 -18.92 0.13 -3.40
CA ALA A 98 -19.25 0.08 -4.82
C ALA A 98 -19.16 1.45 -5.51
N SER A 99 -19.47 2.53 -4.79
CA SER A 99 -19.42 3.89 -5.32
C SER A 99 -17.99 4.40 -5.64
N PHE A 100 -16.95 3.71 -5.16
CA PHE A 100 -15.56 4.01 -5.51
C PHE A 100 -15.10 3.31 -6.79
N LYS A 101 -15.89 2.38 -7.37
CA LYS A 101 -15.52 1.74 -8.64
C LYS A 101 -15.47 2.76 -9.78
N GLY A 102 -14.48 2.63 -10.64
CA GLY A 102 -14.29 3.50 -11.79
C GLY A 102 -13.13 4.48 -11.60
N ILE A 103 -13.32 5.72 -12.04
CA ILE A 103 -12.31 6.79 -11.92
C ILE A 103 -12.30 7.26 -10.47
N TYR A 104 -11.11 7.23 -9.88
CA TYR A 104 -10.89 7.69 -8.51
C TYR A 104 -9.87 8.82 -8.50
N LYS A 105 -10.33 10.01 -8.11
CA LYS A 105 -9.52 11.22 -7.94
C LYS A 105 -9.18 11.39 -6.48
N HIS A 106 -7.92 11.57 -6.16
CA HIS A 106 -7.47 11.75 -4.78
C HIS A 106 -6.13 12.47 -4.71
N LYS A 107 -5.86 13.13 -3.59
CA LYS A 107 -4.57 13.80 -3.34
C LYS A 107 -3.58 12.80 -2.76
N PRO A 108 -2.33 12.72 -3.27
CA PRO A 108 -1.29 11.89 -2.66
C PRO A 108 -1.07 12.30 -1.21
N PRO A 109 -0.89 11.36 -0.27
CA PRO A 109 -0.62 11.73 1.13
C PRO A 109 0.77 12.36 1.24
N MET A 110 0.96 13.24 2.26
CA MET A 110 2.27 13.85 2.52
C MET A 110 3.34 12.80 2.82
N PHE A 111 2.99 11.72 3.51
CA PHE A 111 3.87 10.58 3.75
C PHE A 111 3.88 9.63 2.54
N SER A 112 4.40 10.12 1.39
CA SER A 112 4.53 9.31 0.16
C SER A 112 5.87 9.51 -0.54
N ALA A 113 6.21 8.55 -1.43
CA ALA A 113 7.42 8.61 -2.25
C ALA A 113 7.29 9.53 -3.48
N LYS A 114 6.11 10.13 -3.72
CA LYS A 114 5.90 11.08 -4.84
C LYS A 114 6.83 12.27 -4.68
N LYS A 115 7.41 12.71 -5.80
CA LYS A 115 8.25 13.90 -5.85
C LYS A 115 7.46 15.11 -6.34
N ILE A 116 7.65 16.25 -5.69
CA ILE A 116 7.23 17.57 -6.16
C ILE A 116 8.46 18.46 -6.12
N ASN A 117 8.76 19.17 -7.18
CA ASN A 117 9.98 20.01 -7.32
C ASN A 117 11.27 19.26 -6.91
N GLY A 118 11.39 17.99 -7.37
CA GLY A 118 12.58 17.16 -7.10
C GLY A 118 12.64 16.53 -5.70
N THR A 119 11.84 17.00 -4.74
CA THR A 119 11.84 16.53 -3.35
C THR A 119 10.71 15.54 -3.09
N ARG A 120 10.99 14.42 -2.41
CA ARG A 120 9.95 13.45 -2.01
C ARG A 120 9.08 14.01 -0.89
N LEU A 121 7.76 13.84 -0.98
CA LEU A 121 6.78 14.37 -0.03
C LEU A 121 7.07 13.94 1.41
N TYR A 122 7.41 12.67 1.66
CA TYR A 122 7.71 12.20 3.01
C TYR A 122 8.90 12.92 3.68
N LYS A 123 9.85 13.47 2.89
CA LYS A 123 10.96 14.25 3.44
C LYS A 123 10.51 15.62 3.95
N LEU A 124 9.50 16.20 3.30
CA LEU A 124 8.86 17.44 3.73
C LEU A 124 7.98 17.19 4.96
N ALA A 125 7.16 16.12 4.91
CA ALA A 125 6.31 15.72 6.02
C ALA A 125 7.10 15.54 7.34
N ARG A 126 8.26 14.86 7.28
CA ARG A 126 9.16 14.71 8.45
C ARG A 126 9.74 16.01 8.99
N LYS A 127 9.70 17.08 8.21
CA LYS A 127 10.10 18.44 8.63
C LYS A 127 8.88 19.29 9.02
N ASN A 128 7.70 18.69 9.17
CA ASN A 128 6.42 19.36 9.42
C ASN A 128 6.07 20.42 8.34
N ILE A 129 6.57 20.21 7.11
CA ILE A 129 6.27 21.07 5.97
C ILE A 129 5.15 20.41 5.16
N THR A 130 3.99 21.05 5.13
CA THR A 130 2.88 20.65 4.26
C THR A 130 2.87 21.53 3.03
N ILE A 131 2.74 20.91 1.85
CA ILE A 131 2.61 21.61 0.57
C ILE A 131 1.31 21.23 -0.11
N GLU A 132 0.81 22.12 -0.97
CA GLU A 132 -0.34 21.80 -1.81
C GLU A 132 0.03 20.68 -2.79
N ARG A 133 -0.92 19.77 -3.02
CA ARG A 133 -0.74 18.61 -3.89
C ARG A 133 -1.90 18.56 -4.86
N GLU A 134 -1.57 18.46 -6.12
CA GLU A 134 -2.54 18.23 -7.17
C GLU A 134 -3.17 16.84 -7.01
N GLU A 135 -4.44 16.74 -7.33
CA GLU A 135 -5.13 15.47 -7.44
C GLU A 135 -4.48 14.59 -8.51
N ILE A 136 -4.47 13.32 -8.26
CA ILE A 136 -4.09 12.30 -9.23
C ILE A 136 -5.29 11.45 -9.56
N ILE A 137 -5.31 10.96 -10.78
CA ILE A 137 -6.35 10.09 -11.28
C ILE A 137 -5.83 8.67 -11.27
N SER A 138 -6.59 7.78 -10.62
CA SER A 138 -6.39 6.35 -10.65
C SER A 138 -7.71 5.65 -10.99
N LYS A 139 -7.67 4.32 -11.11
CA LYS A 139 -8.87 3.53 -11.41
C LYS A 139 -9.01 2.40 -10.41
N ILE A 140 -10.19 2.29 -9.81
CA ILE A 140 -10.59 1.15 -9.00
C ILE A 140 -11.39 0.22 -9.90
N TYR A 141 -10.86 -0.97 -10.16
CA TYR A 141 -11.49 -1.96 -11.03
C TYR A 141 -12.51 -2.80 -10.28
N ASN A 142 -12.20 -3.13 -9.04
CA ASN A 142 -13.08 -3.84 -8.14
C ASN A 142 -12.79 -3.46 -6.69
N ILE A 143 -13.82 -3.45 -5.85
CA ILE A 143 -13.72 -3.28 -4.41
C ILE A 143 -14.88 -4.05 -3.76
N GLU A 144 -14.60 -4.83 -2.73
CA GLU A 144 -15.54 -5.74 -2.10
C GLU A 144 -15.36 -5.73 -0.59
N LEU A 145 -16.46 -5.75 0.14
CA LEU A 145 -16.48 -5.93 1.58
C LEU A 145 -16.23 -7.40 1.92
N ASN A 146 -15.20 -7.68 2.71
CA ASN A 146 -14.96 -9.02 3.25
C ASN A 146 -15.74 -9.23 4.53
N THR A 147 -15.37 -8.50 5.58
CA THR A 147 -16.03 -8.51 6.88
C THR A 147 -16.07 -7.11 7.50
N PHE A 148 -16.88 -6.93 8.54
CA PHE A 148 -16.88 -5.71 9.33
C PHE A 148 -17.32 -6.01 10.77
N THR A 149 -16.94 -5.11 11.68
CA THR A 149 -17.40 -5.02 13.07
C THR A 149 -17.89 -3.61 13.35
N ASP A 150 -18.21 -3.26 14.60
CA ASP A 150 -18.66 -1.91 14.97
C ASP A 150 -17.63 -0.81 14.67
N SER A 151 -16.35 -1.16 14.52
CA SER A 151 -15.27 -0.20 14.29
C SER A 151 -14.23 -0.61 13.24
N LEU A 152 -14.36 -1.79 12.64
CA LEU A 152 -13.43 -2.31 11.64
C LEU A 152 -14.12 -2.61 10.32
N ILE A 153 -13.46 -2.31 9.22
CA ILE A 153 -13.90 -2.72 7.88
C ILE A 153 -12.74 -3.43 7.18
N ASP A 154 -12.91 -4.70 6.87
CA ASP A 154 -12.01 -5.47 6.01
C ASP A 154 -12.57 -5.48 4.59
N PHE A 155 -11.75 -5.05 3.63
CA PHE A 155 -12.12 -5.00 2.22
C PHE A 155 -10.98 -5.43 1.31
N SER A 156 -11.36 -5.93 0.14
CA SER A 156 -10.45 -6.24 -0.96
C SER A 156 -10.60 -5.24 -2.08
N VAL A 157 -9.49 -4.81 -2.71
CA VAL A 157 -9.51 -3.86 -3.80
C VAL A 157 -8.54 -4.22 -4.91
N THR A 158 -8.98 -4.07 -6.17
CA THR A 158 -8.14 -4.14 -7.37
C THR A 158 -8.08 -2.75 -8.00
N CYS A 159 -6.89 -2.20 -8.16
CA CYS A 159 -6.72 -0.82 -8.62
C CYS A 159 -5.54 -0.66 -9.60
N SER A 160 -5.48 0.49 -10.27
CA SER A 160 -4.36 0.90 -11.11
C SER A 160 -3.14 1.34 -10.29
N LYS A 161 -2.02 1.56 -10.96
CA LYS A 161 -0.87 2.25 -10.35
C LYS A 161 -1.29 3.63 -9.81
N GLY A 162 -0.58 4.08 -8.78
CA GLY A 162 -0.78 5.41 -8.20
C GLY A 162 -1.93 5.50 -7.22
N THR A 163 -2.71 4.44 -7.01
CA THR A 163 -3.77 4.44 -5.98
C THR A 163 -3.14 4.31 -4.59
N TYR A 164 -3.40 5.29 -3.73
CA TYR A 164 -3.00 5.26 -2.32
C TYR A 164 -4.12 4.65 -1.50
N ILE A 165 -3.93 3.40 -1.08
CA ILE A 165 -4.97 2.64 -0.34
C ILE A 165 -5.24 3.28 1.03
N ARG A 166 -4.26 3.94 1.64
CA ARG A 166 -4.44 4.72 2.88
C ARG A 166 -5.43 5.86 2.70
N VAL A 167 -5.32 6.59 1.57
CA VAL A 167 -6.26 7.66 1.25
C VAL A 167 -7.63 7.08 0.95
N LEU A 168 -7.70 6.00 0.16
CA LEU A 168 -8.96 5.31 -0.11
C LEU A 168 -9.66 4.86 1.19
N GLY A 169 -8.91 4.32 2.16
CA GLY A 169 -9.46 3.94 3.46
C GLY A 169 -10.02 5.13 4.24
N SER A 170 -9.32 6.26 4.22
CA SER A 170 -9.80 7.52 4.82
C SER A 170 -11.07 8.05 4.12
N ASP A 171 -11.10 8.04 2.78
CA ASP A 171 -12.25 8.51 2.00
C ASP A 171 -13.48 7.60 2.19
N ILE A 172 -13.27 6.28 2.35
CA ILE A 172 -14.33 5.33 2.72
C ILE A 172 -14.90 5.69 4.09
N ALA A 173 -14.05 5.92 5.10
CA ALA A 173 -14.49 6.29 6.44
C ALA A 173 -15.26 7.62 6.43
N GLU A 174 -14.80 8.62 5.67
CA GLU A 174 -15.48 9.90 5.51
C GLU A 174 -16.87 9.72 4.87
N LYS A 175 -16.98 8.86 3.87
CA LYS A 175 -18.27 8.56 3.22
C LYS A 175 -19.25 7.81 4.11
N ILE A 176 -18.77 7.08 5.10
CA ILE A 176 -19.57 6.45 6.17
C ILE A 176 -20.08 7.49 7.17
N GLY A 177 -19.48 8.68 7.24
CA GLY A 177 -19.81 9.73 8.20
C GLY A 177 -18.93 9.73 9.46
N THR A 178 -17.70 9.19 9.36
CA THR A 178 -16.70 9.18 10.43
C THR A 178 -15.30 9.40 9.85
N ILE A 179 -14.27 9.11 10.62
CA ILE A 179 -12.87 9.14 10.18
C ILE A 179 -12.24 7.75 10.36
N GLY A 180 -11.14 7.49 9.63
CA GLY A 180 -10.47 6.19 9.72
C GLY A 180 -9.05 6.21 9.19
N TYR A 181 -8.30 5.15 9.53
CA TYR A 181 -6.96 4.90 9.03
C TYR A 181 -6.75 3.40 8.83
N LEU A 182 -5.77 3.01 8.03
CA LEU A 182 -5.48 1.60 7.83
C LEU A 182 -4.67 1.02 8.99
N ILE A 183 -5.16 -0.08 9.56
CA ILE A 183 -4.43 -0.88 10.54
C ILE A 183 -3.76 -2.11 9.90
N LYS A 184 -4.18 -2.48 8.69
CA LYS A 184 -3.56 -3.57 7.93
C LYS A 184 -3.64 -3.28 6.44
N LEU A 185 -2.56 -3.61 5.73
CA LEU A 185 -2.50 -3.52 4.27
C LEU A 185 -1.63 -4.65 3.72
N VAL A 186 -2.23 -5.55 2.96
CA VAL A 186 -1.56 -6.66 2.31
C VAL A 186 -1.67 -6.52 0.81
N ARG A 187 -0.56 -6.39 0.09
CA ARG A 187 -0.60 -6.48 -1.37
C ARG A 187 -0.63 -7.94 -1.80
N THR A 188 -1.82 -8.43 -2.16
CA THR A 188 -2.07 -9.82 -2.52
C THR A 188 -1.66 -10.16 -3.95
N GLY A 189 -1.42 -9.13 -4.80
CA GLY A 189 -0.93 -9.38 -6.16
C GLY A 189 -0.56 -8.13 -6.96
N ILE A 190 0.24 -8.36 -8.02
CA ILE A 190 0.61 -7.38 -9.05
C ILE A 190 0.51 -8.10 -10.39
N GLY A 191 -0.40 -7.67 -11.28
CA GLY A 191 -0.65 -8.37 -12.53
C GLY A 191 -0.92 -9.86 -12.28
N ASP A 192 -0.13 -10.75 -12.87
CA ASP A 192 -0.26 -12.21 -12.73
C ASP A 192 0.44 -12.75 -11.47
N TYR A 193 1.31 -11.97 -10.84
CA TYR A 193 2.02 -12.38 -9.62
C TYR A 193 1.08 -12.37 -8.42
N LYS A 194 1.00 -13.49 -7.70
CA LYS A 194 0.15 -13.68 -6.53
C LYS A 194 0.99 -13.82 -5.25
N ILE A 195 0.38 -13.55 -4.12
CA ILE A 195 1.03 -13.72 -2.81
C ILE A 195 1.38 -15.20 -2.54
N SER A 196 0.56 -16.13 -3.04
CA SER A 196 0.84 -17.59 -2.97
C SER A 196 2.17 -17.99 -3.61
N ASP A 197 2.61 -17.25 -4.62
CA ASP A 197 3.83 -17.53 -5.38
C ASP A 197 5.04 -16.79 -4.81
N SER A 198 4.82 -15.96 -3.81
CA SER A 198 5.88 -15.17 -3.19
C SER A 198 6.61 -15.97 -2.11
N ILE A 199 7.92 -15.76 -2.00
CA ILE A 199 8.74 -16.36 -0.96
C ILE A 199 9.23 -15.31 0.04
N SER A 200 9.36 -15.71 1.30
CA SER A 200 9.93 -14.84 2.34
C SER A 200 11.42 -14.62 2.11
N ILE A 201 11.97 -13.56 2.70
CA ILE A 201 13.39 -13.26 2.59
C ILE A 201 14.26 -14.39 3.22
N HIS A 202 13.80 -15.01 4.29
CA HIS A 202 14.49 -16.14 4.93
C HIS A 202 14.55 -17.37 4.00
N LYS A 203 13.41 -17.73 3.37
CA LYS A 203 13.36 -18.84 2.42
C LYS A 203 14.26 -18.55 1.21
N PHE A 204 14.26 -17.32 0.70
CA PHE A 204 15.14 -16.92 -0.40
C PHE A 204 16.61 -17.06 -0.02
N GLU A 205 17.02 -16.55 1.16
CA GLU A 205 18.42 -16.63 1.63
C GLU A 205 18.88 -18.07 1.81
N SER A 206 18.03 -18.94 2.37
CA SER A 206 18.33 -20.36 2.52
C SER A 206 18.55 -21.07 1.19
N GLN A 207 17.62 -20.86 0.24
CA GLN A 207 17.72 -21.45 -1.11
C GLN A 207 18.93 -20.91 -1.89
N TRP A 208 19.26 -19.63 -1.75
CA TRP A 208 20.40 -19.02 -2.44
C TRP A 208 21.72 -19.66 -1.97
N LYS A 209 21.92 -19.79 -0.66
CA LYS A 209 23.12 -20.42 -0.08
C LYS A 209 23.30 -21.88 -0.49
N SER A 210 22.20 -22.61 -0.73
CA SER A 210 22.27 -24.01 -1.20
C SER A 210 22.71 -24.15 -2.67
N ILE A 211 22.69 -23.06 -3.44
CA ILE A 211 23.14 -23.06 -4.85
C ILE A 211 24.63 -22.65 -4.95
N GLU A 212 25.13 -21.88 -3.98
CA GLU A 212 26.53 -21.41 -3.95
C GLU A 212 27.50 -22.47 -3.37
N ASN A 213 26.96 -23.51 -2.71
CA ASN A 213 27.72 -24.68 -2.23
C ASN A 213 27.64 -25.85 -3.22
#